data_8386c3a3fd8c268811e90d26d870a52a
#
_entry.id   8386c3a3fd8c268811e90d26d870a52a
#
_cell.length_a   1.000
_cell.length_b   1.000
_cell.length_c   1.000
_cell.angle_alpha   90.00
_cell.angle_beta   90.00
_cell.angle_gamma   90.00
#
_symmetry.space_group_name_H-M   'P 1'
#
loop_
_entity.id
_entity.type
_entity.pdbx_description
1 polymer ?
#
loop_
_entity_poly.entity_id
_entity_poly.type
_entity_poly.pdbx_seq_one_letter_code
_entity_poly.pdbx_strand_id
1 'polypeptide(L)'
;MIAIIKKTMNDIIAFIEQKKQEFARLPLFDFIANKNIHPNQRLIFAPVLDPLAVGLSDLNKYVLRDSSSNHKVQELINKHTYTENYYWQGYLEYLKELGFNQSMSYGDFRLLWGEEAKKTRSLCSTLERYAFEASPIQKMVLVEVLEGTATVFFEAALQVLMELQQITKKEYVYFGGGYVYLGNHRILDTPEMLQVLEEIKLTDLENQQALELAEKVFELFTEAMNELFGHTKTNSCNTVLQVASVSGFDSPIECLEFL
;
A
#
# COMPACT_ATOMS: atom_id res chain seq x y z
N MET A 1 15.26 39.80 -18.25
CA MET A 1 15.77 38.43 -18.21
C MET A 1 14.93 37.70 -17.19
N ILE A 2 13.89 36.96 -17.62
CA ILE A 2 13.04 36.17 -16.75
C ILE A 2 13.90 34.97 -16.36
N ALA A 3 14.20 34.83 -15.06
CA ALA A 3 14.88 33.65 -14.54
C ALA A 3 13.97 32.45 -14.83
N ILE A 4 14.40 31.57 -15.72
CA ILE A 4 13.77 30.27 -15.94
C ILE A 4 13.99 29.51 -14.62
N ILE A 5 12.95 29.44 -13.79
CA ILE A 5 12.97 28.61 -12.59
C ILE A 5 13.10 27.18 -13.10
N LYS A 6 14.29 26.61 -12.95
CA LYS A 6 14.51 25.20 -13.29
C LYS A 6 13.69 24.34 -12.32
N LYS A 7 12.72 23.61 -12.85
CA LYS A 7 11.99 22.61 -12.11
C LYS A 7 12.92 21.44 -11.83
N THR A 8 12.92 20.98 -10.60
CA THR A 8 13.86 19.96 -10.09
C THR A 8 13.09 18.74 -9.59
N MET A 9 13.80 17.64 -9.40
CA MET A 9 13.24 16.47 -8.75
C MET A 9 12.70 16.76 -7.34
N ASN A 10 13.27 17.76 -6.65
CA ASN A 10 12.80 18.19 -5.33
C ASN A 10 11.35 18.70 -5.35
N ASP A 11 10.92 19.34 -6.45
CA ASP A 11 9.53 19.79 -6.60
C ASP A 11 8.56 18.60 -6.68
N ILE A 12 8.97 17.52 -7.39
CA ILE A 12 8.20 16.28 -7.49
C ILE A 12 8.14 15.57 -6.14
N ILE A 13 9.27 15.48 -5.43
CA ILE A 13 9.35 14.87 -4.10
C ILE A 13 8.45 15.62 -3.10
N ALA A 14 8.51 16.96 -3.11
CA ALA A 14 7.66 17.78 -2.26
C ALA A 14 6.16 17.57 -2.57
N PHE A 15 5.79 17.43 -3.82
CA PHE A 15 4.43 17.12 -4.25
C PHE A 15 3.98 15.73 -3.76
N ILE A 16 4.84 14.71 -3.92
CA ILE A 16 4.56 13.34 -3.42
C ILE A 16 4.34 13.37 -1.90
N GLU A 17 5.18 14.07 -1.15
CA GLU A 17 5.05 14.16 0.30
C GLU A 17 3.77 14.90 0.72
N GLN A 18 3.38 15.96 0.01
CA GLN A 18 2.09 16.62 0.22
C GLN A 18 0.92 15.65 0.00
N LYS A 19 0.92 14.92 -1.14
CA LYS A 19 -0.13 13.95 -1.47
C LYS A 19 -0.18 12.79 -0.48
N LYS A 20 0.96 12.33 0.02
CA LYS A 20 1.04 11.33 1.11
C LYS A 20 0.33 11.82 2.38
N GLN A 21 0.50 13.10 2.75
CA GLN A 21 -0.19 13.68 3.90
C GLN A 21 -1.71 13.79 3.67
N GLU A 22 -2.15 14.07 2.45
CA GLU A 22 -3.57 14.05 2.07
C GLU A 22 -4.13 12.63 2.14
N PHE A 23 -3.40 11.66 1.60
CA PHE A 23 -3.73 10.23 1.62
C PHE A 23 -3.87 9.69 3.05
N ALA A 24 -3.00 10.09 3.97
CA ALA A 24 -3.04 9.68 5.37
C ALA A 24 -4.31 10.13 6.13
N ARG A 25 -5.10 11.04 5.56
CA ARG A 25 -6.37 11.54 6.14
C ARG A 25 -7.60 10.82 5.60
N LEU A 26 -7.44 9.75 4.82
CA LEU A 26 -8.58 9.00 4.30
C LEU A 26 -9.34 8.31 5.44
N PRO A 27 -10.68 8.17 5.31
CA PRO A 27 -11.53 7.59 6.35
C PRO A 27 -11.15 6.17 6.80
N LEU A 28 -10.47 5.40 5.95
CA LEU A 28 -9.95 4.07 6.33
C LEU A 28 -8.94 4.19 7.47
N PHE A 29 -8.05 5.17 7.42
CA PHE A 29 -7.01 5.32 8.45
C PHE A 29 -7.59 5.83 9.78
N ASP A 30 -8.62 6.68 9.73
CA ASP A 30 -9.40 7.05 10.93
C ASP A 30 -10.08 5.83 11.55
N PHE A 31 -10.65 4.94 10.72
CA PHE A 31 -11.24 3.70 11.17
C PHE A 31 -10.20 2.77 11.81
N ILE A 32 -9.04 2.59 11.18
CA ILE A 32 -7.93 1.78 11.71
C ILE A 32 -7.44 2.35 13.05
N ALA A 33 -7.39 3.67 13.20
CA ALA A 33 -6.94 4.34 14.43
C ALA A 33 -7.98 4.36 15.56
N ASN A 34 -9.23 4.00 15.30
CA ASN A 34 -10.33 4.12 16.27
C ASN A 34 -10.23 3.07 17.39
N LYS A 35 -9.73 3.47 18.55
CA LYS A 35 -9.54 2.61 19.73
C LYS A 35 -10.84 2.11 20.37
N ASN A 36 -12.01 2.64 20.00
CA ASN A 36 -13.30 2.15 20.46
C ASN A 36 -13.73 0.87 19.72
N ILE A 37 -13.03 0.50 18.65
CA ILE A 37 -13.27 -0.69 17.86
C ILE A 37 -12.19 -1.72 18.22
N HIS A 38 -12.60 -2.98 18.44
CA HIS A 38 -11.65 -4.05 18.76
C HIS A 38 -10.59 -4.19 17.64
N PRO A 39 -9.30 -4.39 17.96
CA PRO A 39 -8.22 -4.43 16.95
C PRO A 39 -8.49 -5.37 15.77
N ASN A 40 -8.99 -6.58 15.99
CA ASN A 40 -9.32 -7.52 14.91
C ASN A 40 -10.38 -6.95 13.94
N GLN A 41 -11.36 -6.21 14.46
CA GLN A 41 -12.39 -5.60 13.61
C GLN A 41 -11.85 -4.46 12.76
N ARG A 42 -10.83 -3.76 13.26
CA ARG A 42 -10.16 -2.69 12.51
C ARG A 42 -9.36 -3.19 11.30
N LEU A 43 -9.04 -4.48 11.26
CA LEU A 43 -8.30 -5.15 10.18
C LEU A 43 -9.16 -6.11 9.34
N ILE A 44 -10.48 -6.06 9.48
CA ILE A 44 -11.42 -6.99 8.82
C ILE A 44 -11.35 -6.93 7.28
N PHE A 45 -10.91 -5.83 6.72
CA PHE A 45 -10.73 -5.64 5.29
C PHE A 45 -9.45 -6.32 4.73
N ALA A 46 -8.55 -6.78 5.60
CA ALA A 46 -7.23 -7.28 5.18
C ALA A 46 -7.29 -8.34 4.06
N PRO A 47 -8.19 -9.34 4.06
CA PRO A 47 -8.24 -10.30 2.95
C PRO A 47 -8.55 -9.69 1.57
N VAL A 48 -9.19 -8.53 1.52
CA VAL A 48 -9.50 -7.84 0.25
C VAL A 48 -8.24 -7.24 -0.38
N LEU A 49 -7.14 -7.10 0.38
CA LEU A 49 -5.84 -6.64 -0.12
C LEU A 49 -5.01 -7.73 -0.84
N ASP A 50 -5.41 -9.01 -0.78
CA ASP A 50 -4.64 -10.10 -1.40
C ASP A 50 -4.25 -9.83 -2.86
N PRO A 51 -5.17 -9.42 -3.75
CA PRO A 51 -4.82 -9.14 -5.13
C PRO A 51 -3.78 -8.01 -5.27
N LEU A 52 -3.84 -7.02 -4.36
CA LEU A 52 -2.88 -5.92 -4.33
C LEU A 52 -1.50 -6.40 -3.87
N ALA A 53 -1.42 -7.14 -2.77
CA ALA A 53 -0.16 -7.61 -2.22
C ALA A 53 0.62 -8.51 -3.21
N VAL A 54 -0.08 -9.43 -3.89
CA VAL A 54 0.50 -10.31 -4.91
C VAL A 54 0.87 -9.51 -6.16
N GLY A 55 -0.04 -8.66 -6.65
CA GLY A 55 0.17 -7.88 -7.87
C GLY A 55 1.31 -6.87 -7.75
N LEU A 56 1.55 -6.28 -6.57
CA LEU A 56 2.72 -5.41 -6.36
C LEU A 56 4.04 -6.18 -6.49
N SER A 57 4.10 -7.44 -6.07
CA SER A 57 5.27 -8.28 -6.30
C SER A 57 5.52 -8.53 -7.78
N ASP A 58 4.46 -8.81 -8.55
CA ASP A 58 4.55 -9.03 -10.00
C ASP A 58 4.93 -7.73 -10.74
N LEU A 59 4.36 -6.59 -10.35
CA LEU A 59 4.75 -5.27 -10.85
C LEU A 59 6.25 -5.00 -10.66
N ASN A 60 6.78 -5.25 -9.46
CA ASN A 60 8.19 -5.08 -9.14
C ASN A 60 9.08 -5.99 -10.01
N LYS A 61 8.71 -7.26 -10.12
CA LYS A 61 9.52 -8.29 -10.75
C LYS A 61 9.52 -8.22 -12.27
N TYR A 62 8.35 -7.97 -12.87
CA TYR A 62 8.15 -8.16 -14.31
C TYR A 62 7.99 -6.87 -15.10
N VAL A 63 7.70 -5.73 -14.45
CA VAL A 63 7.39 -4.49 -15.15
C VAL A 63 8.33 -3.33 -14.76
N LEU A 64 8.55 -3.10 -13.47
CA LEU A 64 9.45 -2.03 -13.03
C LEU A 64 10.92 -2.36 -13.33
N ARG A 65 11.30 -3.64 -13.19
CA ARG A 65 12.66 -4.09 -13.43
C ARG A 65 12.97 -4.13 -14.93
N ASP A 66 14.08 -3.50 -15.29
CA ASP A 66 14.62 -3.52 -16.65
C ASP A 66 16.15 -3.69 -16.59
N SER A 67 16.60 -4.93 -16.73
CA SER A 67 18.03 -5.28 -16.71
C SER A 67 18.77 -4.90 -18.01
N SER A 68 18.07 -4.50 -19.06
CA SER A 68 18.65 -4.06 -20.32
C SER A 68 19.02 -2.58 -20.33
N SER A 69 18.49 -1.80 -19.40
CA SER A 69 18.69 -0.36 -19.30
C SER A 69 20.02 -0.02 -18.62
N ASN A 70 20.78 0.90 -19.20
CA ASN A 70 21.98 1.49 -18.62
C ASN A 70 21.71 2.84 -17.94
N HIS A 71 20.45 3.18 -17.71
CA HIS A 71 20.08 4.44 -17.05
C HIS A 71 20.29 4.32 -15.54
N LYS A 72 21.07 5.21 -14.92
CA LYS A 72 21.40 5.17 -13.48
C LYS A 72 20.18 5.02 -12.57
N VAL A 73 19.09 5.75 -12.85
CA VAL A 73 17.85 5.65 -12.09
C VAL A 73 17.22 4.25 -12.22
N GLN A 74 17.25 3.67 -13.42
CA GLN A 74 16.73 2.32 -13.63
C GLN A 74 17.55 1.25 -12.88
N GLU A 75 18.86 1.40 -12.79
CA GLU A 75 19.71 0.50 -12.00
C GLU A 75 19.32 0.52 -10.52
N LEU A 76 19.03 1.70 -9.97
CA LEU A 76 18.58 1.83 -8.57
C LEU A 76 17.17 1.25 -8.37
N ILE A 77 16.25 1.48 -9.31
CA ILE A 77 14.93 0.82 -9.31
C ILE A 77 15.09 -0.69 -9.35
N ASN A 78 15.95 -1.22 -10.21
CA ASN A 78 16.22 -2.66 -10.28
C ASN A 78 16.69 -3.21 -8.93
N LYS A 79 17.65 -2.54 -8.28
CA LYS A 79 18.15 -2.93 -6.96
C LYS A 79 17.03 -2.94 -5.92
N HIS A 80 16.21 -1.90 -5.85
CA HIS A 80 15.07 -1.80 -4.94
C HIS A 80 14.05 -2.92 -5.17
N THR A 81 13.65 -3.18 -6.42
CA THR A 81 12.65 -4.20 -6.75
C THR A 81 13.07 -5.63 -6.40
N TYR A 82 14.37 -5.91 -6.21
CA TYR A 82 14.81 -7.22 -5.71
C TYR A 82 14.49 -7.43 -4.24
N THR A 83 14.47 -6.38 -3.42
CA THR A 83 14.08 -6.49 -2.01
C THR A 83 12.58 -6.62 -1.84
N GLU A 84 11.80 -5.97 -2.71
CA GLU A 84 10.32 -5.93 -2.65
C GLU A 84 9.62 -7.20 -3.17
N ASN A 85 10.36 -8.11 -3.78
CA ASN A 85 9.83 -9.26 -4.53
C ASN A 85 9.19 -10.37 -3.66
N TYR A 86 9.39 -10.35 -2.35
CA TYR A 86 9.01 -11.46 -1.45
C TYR A 86 7.97 -11.08 -0.39
N TYR A 87 7.49 -9.85 -0.37
CA TYR A 87 6.59 -9.39 0.70
C TYR A 87 5.21 -10.04 0.70
N TRP A 88 4.73 -10.53 -0.45
CA TRP A 88 3.43 -11.17 -0.53
C TRP A 88 3.33 -12.46 0.30
N GLN A 89 4.42 -13.25 0.43
CA GLN A 89 4.42 -14.46 1.25
C GLN A 89 4.23 -14.09 2.74
N GLY A 90 4.92 -13.05 3.19
CA GLY A 90 4.74 -12.53 4.54
C GLY A 90 3.33 -12.03 4.79
N TYR A 91 2.70 -11.43 3.77
CA TYR A 91 1.32 -10.99 3.87
C TYR A 91 0.34 -12.15 4.04
N LEU A 92 0.51 -13.25 3.34
CA LEU A 92 -0.34 -14.45 3.51
C LEU A 92 -0.17 -15.08 4.91
N GLU A 93 1.06 -15.16 5.42
CA GLU A 93 1.27 -15.62 6.81
C GLU A 93 0.62 -14.66 7.83
N TYR A 94 0.68 -13.38 7.60
CA TYR A 94 0.00 -12.39 8.42
C TYR A 94 -1.52 -12.58 8.46
N LEU A 95 -2.17 -12.82 7.32
CA LEU A 95 -3.60 -13.14 7.29
C LEU A 95 -3.94 -14.38 8.12
N LYS A 96 -3.09 -15.40 8.06
CA LYS A 96 -3.21 -16.60 8.87
C LYS A 96 -3.05 -16.30 10.37
N GLU A 97 -2.10 -15.46 10.75
CA GLU A 97 -1.89 -15.01 12.14
C GLU A 97 -3.10 -14.23 12.67
N LEU A 98 -3.77 -13.45 11.84
CA LEU A 98 -5.00 -12.75 12.14
C LEU A 98 -6.24 -13.67 12.20
N GLY A 99 -6.11 -14.95 11.81
CA GLY A 99 -7.20 -15.91 11.81
C GLY A 99 -7.99 -16.02 10.50
N PHE A 100 -7.51 -15.37 9.41
CA PHE A 100 -8.12 -15.46 8.08
C PHE A 100 -7.68 -16.70 7.27
N ASN A 101 -7.32 -17.78 7.93
CA ASN A 101 -6.86 -19.04 7.29
C ASN A 101 -7.96 -20.09 7.15
N GLN A 102 -9.22 -19.70 7.25
CA GLN A 102 -10.36 -20.61 7.13
C GLN A 102 -10.70 -20.92 5.68
N SER A 103 -11.46 -22.01 5.47
CA SER A 103 -11.97 -22.35 4.14
C SER A 103 -12.85 -21.22 3.61
N MET A 104 -12.52 -20.73 2.43
CA MET A 104 -13.28 -19.70 1.74
C MET A 104 -14.51 -20.32 1.06
N SER A 105 -15.67 -19.71 1.24
CA SER A 105 -16.87 -20.07 0.47
C SER A 105 -16.81 -19.51 -0.95
N TYR A 106 -17.64 -20.05 -1.85
CA TYR A 106 -17.78 -19.46 -3.19
C TYR A 106 -18.34 -18.02 -3.13
N GLY A 107 -19.12 -17.68 -2.12
CA GLY A 107 -19.60 -16.33 -1.86
C GLY A 107 -18.46 -15.36 -1.55
N ASP A 108 -17.51 -15.77 -0.70
CA ASP A 108 -16.33 -14.98 -0.35
C ASP A 108 -15.43 -14.77 -1.57
N PHE A 109 -15.23 -15.84 -2.35
CA PHE A 109 -14.49 -15.75 -3.61
C PHE A 109 -15.15 -14.77 -4.58
N ARG A 110 -16.47 -14.80 -4.71
CA ARG A 110 -17.21 -13.82 -5.54
C ARG A 110 -17.03 -12.39 -5.06
N LEU A 111 -16.96 -12.15 -3.75
CA LEU A 111 -16.71 -10.82 -3.20
C LEU A 111 -15.35 -10.30 -3.66
N LEU A 112 -14.29 -11.10 -3.50
CA LEU A 112 -12.93 -10.71 -3.89
C LEU A 112 -12.78 -10.47 -5.40
N TRP A 113 -13.54 -11.18 -6.23
CA TRP A 113 -13.46 -11.08 -7.70
C TRP A 113 -14.63 -10.33 -8.33
N GLY A 114 -15.59 -9.87 -7.54
CA GLY A 114 -16.75 -9.10 -7.96
C GLY A 114 -16.46 -7.61 -8.15
N GLU A 115 -17.54 -6.87 -8.35
CA GLU A 115 -17.49 -5.40 -8.49
C GLU A 115 -17.15 -4.70 -7.16
N GLU A 116 -17.43 -5.36 -6.05
CA GLU A 116 -17.22 -4.85 -4.69
C GLU A 116 -15.74 -4.66 -4.33
N ALA A 117 -14.84 -5.46 -4.93
CA ALA A 117 -13.39 -5.36 -4.73
C ALA A 117 -12.66 -4.92 -6.02
N LYS A 118 -13.36 -4.29 -6.95
CA LYS A 118 -12.85 -3.96 -8.28
C LYS A 118 -11.69 -2.98 -8.26
N LYS A 119 -11.78 -1.94 -7.44
CA LYS A 119 -10.74 -0.89 -7.36
C LYS A 119 -9.43 -1.47 -6.81
N THR A 120 -9.50 -2.20 -5.71
CA THR A 120 -8.36 -2.88 -5.10
C THR A 120 -7.75 -3.91 -6.05
N ARG A 121 -8.58 -4.74 -6.66
CA ARG A 121 -8.13 -5.80 -7.58
C ARG A 121 -7.52 -5.26 -8.87
N SER A 122 -8.07 -4.18 -9.46
CA SER A 122 -7.59 -3.62 -10.74
C SER A 122 -6.43 -2.64 -10.56
N LEU A 123 -6.07 -2.29 -9.33
CA LEU A 123 -5.03 -1.31 -9.04
C LEU A 123 -3.69 -1.73 -9.67
N CYS A 124 -3.22 -2.95 -9.42
CA CYS A 124 -1.95 -3.43 -9.95
C CYS A 124 -1.90 -3.47 -11.47
N SER A 125 -2.94 -3.97 -12.14
CA SER A 125 -2.97 -4.01 -13.60
C SER A 125 -2.97 -2.60 -14.23
N THR A 126 -3.50 -1.61 -13.52
CA THR A 126 -3.43 -0.20 -13.97
C THR A 126 -2.03 0.36 -13.77
N LEU A 127 -1.39 0.06 -12.63
CA LEU A 127 0.00 0.44 -12.36
C LEU A 127 0.98 -0.21 -13.33
N GLU A 128 0.79 -1.49 -13.66
CA GLU A 128 1.57 -2.21 -14.67
C GLU A 128 1.53 -1.50 -16.02
N ARG A 129 0.34 -1.08 -16.47
CA ARG A 129 0.19 -0.33 -17.71
C ARG A 129 0.94 1.00 -17.67
N TYR A 130 0.85 1.75 -16.56
CA TYR A 130 1.60 3.00 -16.42
C TYR A 130 3.10 2.76 -16.39
N ALA A 131 3.57 1.75 -15.67
CA ALA A 131 4.99 1.42 -15.56
C ALA A 131 5.58 0.89 -16.87
N PHE A 132 4.80 0.18 -17.67
CA PHE A 132 5.26 -0.38 -18.95
C PHE A 132 5.63 0.72 -19.96
N GLU A 133 4.87 1.81 -20.00
CA GLU A 133 5.10 2.95 -20.89
C GLU A 133 6.02 4.02 -20.29
N ALA A 134 6.39 3.86 -19.01
CA ALA A 134 7.10 4.89 -18.25
C ALA A 134 8.61 4.96 -18.55
N SER A 135 9.14 6.18 -18.62
CA SER A 135 10.57 6.43 -18.57
C SER A 135 11.16 6.04 -17.20
N PRO A 136 12.49 5.85 -17.06
CA PRO A 136 13.10 5.57 -15.76
C PRO A 136 12.75 6.60 -14.67
N ILE A 137 12.61 7.87 -15.01
CA ILE A 137 12.17 8.93 -14.07
C ILE A 137 10.73 8.72 -13.64
N GLN A 138 9.84 8.42 -14.57
CA GLN A 138 8.44 8.14 -14.25
C GLN A 138 8.28 6.85 -13.45
N LYS A 139 9.07 5.80 -13.72
CA LYS A 139 9.11 4.59 -12.89
C LYS A 139 9.55 4.89 -11.46
N MET A 140 10.55 5.76 -11.28
CA MET A 140 10.98 6.21 -9.96
C MET A 140 9.84 6.93 -9.22
N VAL A 141 9.14 7.87 -9.89
CA VAL A 141 7.98 8.56 -9.32
C VAL A 141 6.90 7.56 -8.90
N LEU A 142 6.63 6.55 -9.72
CA LEU A 142 5.68 5.49 -9.41
C LEU A 142 6.10 4.72 -8.16
N VAL A 143 7.37 4.30 -8.07
CA VAL A 143 7.92 3.61 -6.88
C VAL A 143 7.78 4.47 -5.63
N GLU A 144 8.11 5.77 -5.70
CA GLU A 144 8.01 6.65 -4.54
C GLU A 144 6.57 6.86 -4.05
N VAL A 145 5.59 6.90 -4.96
CA VAL A 145 4.17 6.93 -4.56
C VAL A 145 3.75 5.60 -3.93
N LEU A 146 4.21 4.46 -4.46
CA LEU A 146 3.98 3.14 -3.87
C LEU A 146 4.52 3.09 -2.43
N GLU A 147 5.78 3.48 -2.24
CA GLU A 147 6.43 3.51 -0.93
C GLU A 147 5.74 4.48 0.04
N GLY A 148 5.34 5.65 -0.45
CA GLY A 148 4.61 6.65 0.34
C GLY A 148 3.26 6.14 0.83
N THR A 149 2.47 5.51 -0.03
CA THR A 149 1.17 4.94 0.33
C THR A 149 1.30 3.71 1.23
N ALA A 150 2.28 2.84 0.95
CA ALA A 150 2.61 1.69 1.79
C ALA A 150 3.03 2.11 3.20
N THR A 151 3.89 3.14 3.32
CA THR A 151 4.33 3.68 4.62
C THR A 151 3.14 4.11 5.47
N VAL A 152 2.21 4.89 4.91
CA VAL A 152 1.00 5.33 5.63
C VAL A 152 0.17 4.14 6.11
N PHE A 153 -0.01 3.14 5.23
CA PHE A 153 -0.79 1.95 5.56
C PHE A 153 -0.13 1.12 6.67
N PHE A 154 1.18 0.86 6.56
CA PHE A 154 1.92 0.08 7.55
C PHE A 154 2.00 0.76 8.90
N GLU A 155 2.21 2.08 8.95
CA GLU A 155 2.21 2.85 10.20
C GLU A 155 0.85 2.75 10.92
N ALA A 156 -0.26 2.84 10.18
CA ALA A 156 -1.59 2.69 10.75
C ALA A 156 -1.83 1.25 11.24
N ALA A 157 -1.48 0.23 10.44
CA ALA A 157 -1.64 -1.18 10.80
C ALA A 157 -0.77 -1.59 12.00
N LEU A 158 0.46 -1.08 12.10
CA LEU A 158 1.40 -1.37 13.18
C LEU A 158 0.79 -1.06 14.55
N GLN A 159 0.09 0.08 14.70
CA GLN A 159 -0.52 0.46 15.97
C GLN A 159 -1.57 -0.58 16.42
N VAL A 160 -2.36 -1.08 15.45
CA VAL A 160 -3.37 -2.12 15.74
C VAL A 160 -2.71 -3.43 16.14
N LEU A 161 -1.61 -3.80 15.49
CA LEU A 161 -0.90 -5.05 15.78
C LEU A 161 -0.19 -5.01 17.14
N MET A 162 0.35 -3.87 17.52
CA MET A 162 0.90 -3.68 18.86
C MET A 162 -0.19 -3.87 19.95
N GLU A 163 -1.40 -3.39 19.71
CA GLU A 163 -2.54 -3.63 20.59
C GLU A 163 -2.94 -5.11 20.62
N LEU A 164 -3.01 -5.77 19.45
CA LEU A 164 -3.27 -7.20 19.35
C LEU A 164 -2.22 -8.04 20.07
N GLN A 165 -0.95 -7.71 19.92
CA GLN A 165 0.14 -8.38 20.61
C GLN A 165 0.00 -8.27 22.13
N GLN A 166 -0.39 -7.09 22.65
CA GLN A 166 -0.64 -6.90 24.07
C GLN A 166 -1.79 -7.78 24.59
N ILE A 167 -2.86 -7.96 23.80
CA ILE A 167 -4.05 -8.75 24.15
C ILE A 167 -3.76 -10.25 24.03
N THR A 168 -3.25 -10.68 22.88
CA THR A 168 -3.12 -12.10 22.52
C THR A 168 -1.82 -12.75 23.00
N LYS A 169 -0.81 -11.94 23.35
CA LYS A 169 0.58 -12.35 23.64
C LYS A 169 1.25 -13.09 22.49
N LYS A 170 0.72 -12.94 21.26
CA LYS A 170 1.31 -13.46 20.02
C LYS A 170 2.16 -12.37 19.36
N GLU A 171 3.23 -12.75 18.69
CA GLU A 171 4.05 -11.88 17.89
C GLU A 171 3.46 -11.84 16.46
N TYR A 172 3.31 -10.64 15.90
CA TYR A 172 2.84 -10.40 14.53
C TYR A 172 4.01 -9.85 13.72
N VAL A 173 4.65 -10.72 12.95
CA VAL A 173 5.97 -10.42 12.38
C VAL A 173 5.87 -9.50 11.16
N TYR A 174 4.88 -9.70 10.29
CA TYR A 174 4.85 -9.06 8.98
C TYR A 174 4.71 -7.53 9.05
N PHE A 175 3.69 -7.02 9.72
CA PHE A 175 3.52 -5.57 9.89
C PHE A 175 4.19 -5.03 11.16
N GLY A 176 4.44 -5.89 12.13
CA GLY A 176 4.93 -5.48 13.44
C GLY A 176 6.44 -5.39 13.59
N GLY A 177 7.21 -6.12 12.81
CA GLY A 177 8.67 -6.19 12.98
C GLY A 177 9.45 -6.10 11.68
N GLY A 178 8.96 -6.73 10.61
CA GLY A 178 9.71 -6.84 9.36
C GLY A 178 9.83 -5.50 8.64
N TYR A 179 8.74 -4.81 8.42
CA TYR A 179 8.73 -3.59 7.60
C TYR A 179 9.25 -2.36 8.34
N VAL A 180 8.90 -2.18 9.61
CA VAL A 180 9.39 -1.06 10.43
C VAL A 180 10.85 -1.25 10.84
N TYR A 181 11.29 -2.51 11.04
CA TYR A 181 12.67 -2.83 11.39
C TYR A 181 13.64 -2.73 10.20
N LEU A 182 13.15 -2.95 8.98
CA LEU A 182 13.97 -2.84 7.78
C LEU A 182 14.28 -1.38 7.43
N GLY A 183 13.76 -0.42 8.18
CA GLY A 183 14.00 1.00 8.00
C GLY A 183 13.36 1.52 6.71
N ASN A 184 13.18 2.82 6.60
CA ASN A 184 12.70 3.46 5.39
C ASN A 184 13.41 2.90 4.16
N HIS A 185 12.75 1.97 3.44
CA HIS A 185 13.25 1.41 2.19
C HIS A 185 13.00 2.33 0.99
N ARG A 186 12.63 3.59 1.27
CA ARG A 186 12.42 4.56 0.20
C ARG A 186 13.69 4.65 -0.65
N ILE A 187 13.54 4.40 -1.93
CA ILE A 187 14.64 4.48 -2.88
C ILE A 187 15.28 5.88 -2.86
N LEU A 188 14.48 6.93 -2.61
CA LEU A 188 14.96 8.31 -2.50
C LEU A 188 15.85 8.57 -1.28
N ASP A 189 15.76 7.76 -0.22
CA ASP A 189 16.53 7.96 1.01
C ASP A 189 17.93 7.32 0.93
N THR A 190 18.26 6.66 -0.18
CA THR A 190 19.61 6.12 -0.37
C THR A 190 20.59 7.20 -0.80
N PRO A 191 21.83 7.23 -0.24
CA PRO A 191 22.85 8.23 -0.63
C PRO A 191 23.11 8.23 -2.14
N GLU A 192 23.07 7.06 -2.77
CA GLU A 192 23.28 6.90 -4.21
C GLU A 192 22.15 7.58 -5.01
N MET A 193 20.90 7.44 -4.57
CA MET A 193 19.78 8.10 -5.24
C MET A 193 19.82 9.61 -5.04
N LEU A 194 20.10 10.09 -3.82
CA LEU A 194 20.23 11.52 -3.56
C LEU A 194 21.26 12.18 -4.49
N GLN A 195 22.41 11.54 -4.70
CA GLN A 195 23.41 12.01 -5.64
C GLN A 195 22.89 12.04 -7.08
N VAL A 196 22.18 10.98 -7.50
CA VAL A 196 21.61 10.90 -8.87
C VAL A 196 20.53 11.97 -9.06
N LEU A 197 19.70 12.25 -8.05
CA LEU A 197 18.65 13.27 -8.12
C LEU A 197 19.21 14.68 -8.34
N GLU A 198 20.36 15.01 -7.75
CA GLU A 198 21.02 16.31 -7.95
C GLU A 198 21.50 16.49 -9.41
N GLU A 199 21.83 15.40 -10.10
CA GLU A 199 22.28 15.41 -11.49
C GLU A 199 21.13 15.49 -12.50
N ILE A 200 19.88 15.13 -12.11
CA ILE A 200 18.72 15.10 -12.99
C ILE A 200 18.23 16.51 -13.31
N LYS A 201 18.17 16.80 -14.60
CA LYS A 201 17.58 18.03 -15.14
C LYS A 201 16.33 17.64 -15.92
N LEU A 202 15.20 18.11 -15.48
CA LEU A 202 13.92 17.86 -16.13
C LEU A 202 13.56 19.02 -17.06
N THR A 203 13.02 18.68 -18.20
CA THR A 203 12.28 19.62 -19.03
C THR A 203 10.92 19.93 -18.37
N ASP A 204 10.28 21.03 -18.78
CA ASP A 204 8.93 21.36 -18.27
C ASP A 204 7.93 20.24 -18.56
N LEU A 205 8.04 19.58 -19.71
CA LEU A 205 7.17 18.45 -20.08
C LEU A 205 7.40 17.23 -19.18
N GLU A 206 8.65 16.84 -18.95
CA GLU A 206 8.98 15.70 -18.07
C GLU A 206 8.49 15.94 -16.63
N ASN A 207 8.69 17.15 -16.12
CA ASN A 207 8.21 17.52 -14.80
C ASN A 207 6.68 17.46 -14.72
N GLN A 208 5.98 18.00 -15.72
CA GLN A 208 4.51 17.94 -15.76
C GLN A 208 4.03 16.49 -15.82
N GLN A 209 4.60 15.67 -16.69
CA GLN A 209 4.23 14.24 -16.80
C GLN A 209 4.49 13.47 -15.51
N ALA A 210 5.58 13.78 -14.80
CA ALA A 210 5.89 13.16 -13.51
C ALA A 210 4.86 13.53 -12.42
N LEU A 211 4.47 14.80 -12.33
CA LEU A 211 3.45 15.27 -11.39
C LEU A 211 2.06 14.68 -11.70
N GLU A 212 1.67 14.66 -12.99
CA GLU A 212 0.40 14.05 -13.42
C GLU A 212 0.37 12.54 -13.13
N LEU A 213 1.49 11.83 -13.30
CA LEU A 213 1.58 10.43 -12.96
C LEU A 213 1.43 10.20 -11.45
N ALA A 214 2.17 10.98 -10.64
CA ALA A 214 2.06 10.88 -9.19
C ALA A 214 0.62 11.11 -8.71
N GLU A 215 -0.07 12.13 -9.23
CA GLU A 215 -1.46 12.42 -8.90
C GLU A 215 -2.39 11.26 -9.26
N LYS A 216 -2.31 10.74 -10.49
CA LYS A 216 -3.11 9.59 -10.94
C LYS A 216 -2.90 8.35 -10.08
N VAL A 217 -1.67 8.09 -9.66
CA VAL A 217 -1.36 6.93 -8.81
C VAL A 217 -1.94 7.11 -7.41
N PHE A 218 -1.84 8.31 -6.81
CA PHE A 218 -2.51 8.59 -5.53
C PHE A 218 -4.03 8.50 -5.62
N GLU A 219 -4.64 8.93 -6.74
CA GLU A 219 -6.07 8.77 -6.98
C GLU A 219 -6.48 7.29 -6.99
N LEU A 220 -5.73 6.43 -7.68
CA LEU A 220 -5.99 4.99 -7.72
C LEU A 220 -5.92 4.36 -6.31
N PHE A 221 -4.91 4.70 -5.53
CA PHE A 221 -4.80 4.23 -4.15
C PHE A 221 -5.93 4.77 -3.27
N THR A 222 -6.31 6.04 -3.45
CA THR A 222 -7.44 6.65 -2.74
C THR A 222 -8.74 5.91 -3.03
N GLU A 223 -9.01 5.57 -4.30
CA GLU A 223 -10.18 4.79 -4.68
C GLU A 223 -10.17 3.39 -4.03
N ALA A 224 -9.02 2.71 -4.03
CA ALA A 224 -8.87 1.40 -3.39
C ALA A 224 -9.07 1.50 -1.86
N MET A 225 -8.49 2.48 -1.19
CA MET A 225 -8.69 2.67 0.27
C MET A 225 -10.14 3.00 0.62
N ASN A 226 -10.83 3.79 -0.20
CA ASN A 226 -12.25 4.07 -0.01
C ASN A 226 -13.13 2.82 -0.21
N GLU A 227 -12.78 1.94 -1.16
CA GLU A 227 -13.43 0.65 -1.35
C GLU A 227 -13.23 -0.24 -0.12
N LEU A 228 -12.00 -0.34 0.41
CA LEU A 228 -11.71 -1.08 1.64
C LEU A 228 -12.49 -0.53 2.83
N PHE A 229 -12.60 0.78 2.96
CA PHE A 229 -13.42 1.39 4.00
C PHE A 229 -14.91 1.04 3.84
N GLY A 230 -15.41 0.94 2.60
CA GLY A 230 -16.75 0.44 2.31
C GLY A 230 -16.97 -0.97 2.87
N HIS A 231 -15.99 -1.87 2.71
CA HIS A 231 -16.06 -3.23 3.26
C HIS A 231 -16.13 -3.27 4.78
N THR A 232 -15.50 -2.32 5.49
CA THR A 232 -15.61 -2.28 6.96
C THR A 232 -17.02 -2.03 7.46
N LYS A 233 -17.84 -1.32 6.68
CA LYS A 233 -19.25 -1.00 7.02
C LYS A 233 -20.21 -2.15 6.74
N THR A 234 -19.98 -2.89 5.67
CA THR A 234 -20.85 -3.99 5.25
C THR A 234 -20.61 -5.27 6.04
N ASN A 235 -19.36 -5.53 6.42
CA ASN A 235 -18.97 -6.73 7.16
C ASN A 235 -19.28 -6.67 8.67
N SER A 236 -19.62 -5.50 9.21
CA SER A 236 -20.10 -5.40 10.59
C SER A 236 -21.48 -6.08 10.80
N CYS A 237 -22.23 -6.33 9.72
CA CYS A 237 -23.57 -6.93 9.81
C CYS A 237 -23.72 -8.33 9.20
N ASN A 238 -22.80 -8.81 8.39
CA ASN A 238 -22.92 -10.13 7.75
C ASN A 238 -21.59 -10.88 7.75
N THR A 239 -21.59 -11.95 8.47
CA THR A 239 -20.66 -13.04 8.70
C THR A 239 -20.13 -13.71 7.42
N VAL A 240 -19.49 -13.00 6.50
CA VAL A 240 -18.84 -13.62 5.35
C VAL A 240 -17.39 -13.99 5.67
N LEU A 241 -16.75 -13.22 6.52
CA LEU A 241 -15.47 -13.57 7.12
C LEU A 241 -15.69 -13.72 8.63
N GLN A 242 -16.18 -14.88 9.07
CA GLN A 242 -16.15 -15.22 10.49
C GLN A 242 -14.70 -15.14 10.94
N VAL A 243 -14.35 -14.02 11.55
CA VAL A 243 -13.16 -14.00 12.40
C VAL A 243 -13.36 -15.15 13.36
N ALA A 244 -12.52 -16.18 13.25
CA ALA A 244 -12.55 -17.29 14.15
C ALA A 244 -12.62 -16.68 15.54
N SER A 245 -13.68 -17.02 16.28
CA SER A 245 -13.68 -16.79 17.71
C SER A 245 -12.42 -17.44 18.23
N VAL A 246 -11.43 -16.59 18.52
CA VAL A 246 -10.24 -17.04 19.23
C VAL A 246 -10.83 -17.67 20.46
N SER A 247 -10.68 -18.98 20.58
CA SER A 247 -11.24 -19.77 21.66
C SER A 247 -10.82 -19.14 22.99
N GLY A 248 -11.69 -18.37 23.61
CA GLY A 248 -11.43 -17.64 24.84
C GLY A 248 -12.23 -16.33 25.01
N PHE A 249 -12.96 -15.87 24.02
CA PHE A 249 -13.82 -14.69 24.18
C PHE A 249 -15.28 -15.05 23.89
N ASP A 250 -15.98 -15.53 24.93
CA ASP A 250 -17.44 -15.60 25.00
C ASP A 250 -17.98 -14.20 25.30
N SER A 251 -18.19 -13.39 24.27
CA SER A 251 -19.16 -12.30 24.36
C SER A 251 -19.80 -12.11 22.99
N PRO A 252 -21.15 -12.09 22.93
CA PRO A 252 -21.84 -11.83 21.68
C PRO A 252 -21.55 -10.42 21.21
N ILE A 253 -21.22 -10.30 19.92
CA ILE A 253 -21.02 -9.02 19.25
C ILE A 253 -22.39 -8.33 19.21
N GLU A 254 -22.58 -7.32 20.04
CA GLU A 254 -23.71 -6.41 19.89
C GLU A 254 -23.47 -5.57 18.63
N CYS A 255 -24.36 -5.70 17.65
CA CYS A 255 -24.39 -4.80 16.49
C CYS A 255 -24.66 -3.38 16.98
N LEU A 256 -23.65 -2.51 16.95
CA LEU A 256 -23.85 -1.09 17.10
C LEU A 256 -24.50 -0.56 15.83
N GLU A 257 -25.80 -0.31 15.89
CA GLU A 257 -26.52 0.49 14.89
C GLU A 257 -25.98 1.91 14.95
N PHE A 258 -25.22 2.29 13.94
CA PHE A 258 -24.88 3.70 13.71
C PHE A 258 -25.98 4.31 12.85
N LEU A 259 -26.79 5.16 13.48
CA LEU A 259 -27.62 6.18 12.85
C LEU A 259 -26.78 7.33 12.33
#